data_2f6a1e66430ce76de5e544dfd26f8e09
#
_entry.id   2f6a1e66430ce76de5e544dfd26f8e09
#
_cell.length_a   1.000
_cell.length_b   1.000
_cell.length_c   1.000
_cell.angle_alpha   90.00
_cell.angle_beta   90.00
_cell.angle_gamma   90.00
#
_symmetry.space_group_name_H-M   'P 1'
#
loop_
_entity.id
_entity.type
_entity.pdbx_description
1 polymer ?
#
loop_
_entity_poly.entity_id
_entity_poly.type
_entity_poly.pdbx_seq_one_letter_code
_entity_poly.pdbx_strand_id
1 'polypeptide(L)'
;MTSTPAIPPACASTAGELAASVFHHSRDAIMITALDGAILAVNRAFCTITGYTEEDVCGQNPRILKSGVQDHAFYARMWQAITSQGYWQGEAWNRRKDGTLFAERLTIVAVPGADGKPHHYIAMFADVTSASMQRRRLEERANYDALTGLPNRVLLGERLEQLLACAREASSSVALAFIDLDGFKQVNDSMGHPAGDRLLASIAQNLRAALRGSDTLARFGGDEFVAALPGMHDDALLAALLARVAVAARAPIVIDGRAICLSASIGVAVFPYDGTTPAQLIAHADAAMYVAKRAAHGSARPIPVSAACPAGGKRHHNEVLPP
;
A
#
# COMPACT_ATOMS: atom_id res chain seq x y z
N MET A 1 -32.42 3.71 42.50
CA MET A 1 -33.55 4.34 41.83
C MET A 1 -33.23 5.81 41.67
N THR A 2 -32.62 6.17 40.57
CA THR A 2 -32.38 7.60 40.22
C THR A 2 -33.45 8.04 39.27
N SER A 3 -34.43 8.82 39.77
CA SER A 3 -35.49 9.42 38.98
C SER A 3 -34.89 10.47 38.04
N THR A 4 -34.99 10.23 36.75
CA THR A 4 -34.72 11.25 35.73
C THR A 4 -35.69 12.42 35.95
N PRO A 5 -35.23 13.68 36.09
CA PRO A 5 -36.10 14.82 36.28
C PRO A 5 -37.02 15.00 35.06
N ALA A 6 -38.32 15.12 35.29
CA ALA A 6 -39.32 15.41 34.26
C ALA A 6 -39.07 16.84 33.69
N ILE A 7 -38.87 16.92 32.37
CA ILE A 7 -38.74 18.21 31.66
C ILE A 7 -40.06 18.92 31.67
N PRO A 8 -40.15 20.20 32.11
CA PRO A 8 -41.41 20.96 32.12
C PRO A 8 -41.97 21.14 30.70
N PRO A 9 -43.28 21.15 30.48
CA PRO A 9 -43.93 21.15 29.15
C PRO A 9 -43.54 22.34 28.23
N ALA A 10 -43.18 23.48 28.78
CA ALA A 10 -42.66 24.61 28.00
C ALA A 10 -41.25 24.37 27.46
N CYS A 11 -40.42 23.56 28.15
CA CYS A 11 -39.12 23.17 27.67
C CYS A 11 -39.21 22.02 26.62
N ALA A 12 -40.24 21.22 26.60
CA ALA A 12 -40.41 20.12 25.67
C ALA A 12 -40.64 20.60 24.23
N SER A 13 -41.44 21.67 24.04
CA SER A 13 -41.64 22.29 22.72
C SER A 13 -40.36 22.94 22.20
N THR A 14 -39.60 23.63 23.06
CA THR A 14 -38.32 24.24 22.72
C THR A 14 -37.24 23.18 22.45
N ALA A 15 -37.25 22.07 23.18
CA ALA A 15 -36.30 20.96 22.94
C ALA A 15 -36.53 20.28 21.59
N GLY A 16 -37.79 20.10 21.16
CA GLY A 16 -38.14 19.57 19.86
C GLY A 16 -37.67 20.47 18.70
N GLU A 17 -37.91 21.79 18.83
CA GLU A 17 -37.45 22.77 17.84
C GLU A 17 -35.91 22.84 17.76
N LEU A 18 -35.22 22.78 18.89
CA LEU A 18 -33.77 22.75 18.94
C LEU A 18 -33.22 21.46 18.31
N ALA A 19 -33.82 20.29 18.60
CA ALA A 19 -33.42 19.03 18.01
C ALA A 19 -33.60 19.04 16.49
N ALA A 20 -34.73 19.54 16.00
CA ALA A 20 -34.99 19.73 14.57
C ALA A 20 -33.96 20.69 13.94
N SER A 21 -33.64 21.79 14.62
CA SER A 21 -32.65 22.75 14.16
C SER A 21 -31.27 22.12 14.08
N VAL A 22 -30.82 21.36 15.09
CA VAL A 22 -29.55 20.62 15.07
C VAL A 22 -29.51 19.61 13.92
N PHE A 23 -30.59 18.86 13.72
CA PHE A 23 -30.71 17.90 12.62
C PHE A 23 -30.51 18.56 11.26
N HIS A 24 -31.26 19.63 10.98
CA HIS A 24 -31.26 20.31 9.68
C HIS A 24 -29.98 21.13 9.40
N HIS A 25 -29.38 21.74 10.43
CA HIS A 25 -28.25 22.65 10.29
C HIS A 25 -26.89 21.99 10.58
N SER A 26 -26.87 20.72 10.99
CA SER A 26 -25.61 19.97 11.13
C SER A 26 -24.84 19.99 9.82
N ARG A 27 -23.50 20.15 9.90
CA ARG A 27 -22.58 19.98 8.77
C ARG A 27 -22.27 18.51 8.51
N ASP A 28 -22.40 17.67 9.53
CA ASP A 28 -22.29 16.23 9.36
C ASP A 28 -23.61 15.69 8.82
N ALA A 29 -23.52 14.74 7.91
CA ALA A 29 -24.66 14.00 7.42
C ALA A 29 -25.28 13.20 8.57
N ILE A 30 -26.60 13.27 8.69
CA ILE A 30 -27.38 12.51 9.66
C ILE A 30 -28.42 11.70 8.90
N MET A 31 -28.48 10.40 9.18
CA MET A 31 -29.45 9.47 8.63
C MET A 31 -30.06 8.67 9.78
N ILE A 32 -31.37 8.57 9.80
CA ILE A 32 -32.13 7.77 10.78
C ILE A 32 -32.76 6.61 10.05
N THR A 33 -32.60 5.39 10.59
CA THR A 33 -33.20 4.19 10.00
C THR A 33 -34.05 3.42 11.03
N ALA A 34 -35.04 2.71 10.54
CA ALA A 34 -35.74 1.68 11.30
C ALA A 34 -34.83 0.46 11.54
N LEU A 35 -35.26 -0.49 12.36
CA LEU A 35 -34.51 -1.69 12.70
C LEU A 35 -34.29 -2.62 11.50
N ASP A 36 -35.19 -2.63 10.54
CA ASP A 36 -35.08 -3.38 9.29
C ASP A 36 -34.12 -2.72 8.27
N GLY A 37 -33.59 -1.54 8.62
CA GLY A 37 -32.66 -0.75 7.81
C GLY A 37 -33.37 0.18 6.83
N ALA A 38 -34.70 0.37 6.87
CA ALA A 38 -35.36 1.36 6.05
C ALA A 38 -34.99 2.76 6.53
N ILE A 39 -34.54 3.64 5.64
CA ILE A 39 -34.22 5.04 5.92
C ILE A 39 -35.53 5.80 6.21
N LEU A 40 -35.61 6.43 7.38
CA LEU A 40 -36.78 7.19 7.85
C LEU A 40 -36.59 8.68 7.55
N ALA A 41 -35.40 9.22 7.75
CA ALA A 41 -35.08 10.61 7.53
C ALA A 41 -33.60 10.83 7.26
N VAL A 42 -33.30 11.87 6.50
CA VAL A 42 -31.93 12.35 6.26
C VAL A 42 -31.92 13.89 6.36
N ASN A 43 -30.78 14.45 6.78
CA ASN A 43 -30.62 15.88 6.84
C ASN A 43 -30.05 16.46 5.52
N ARG A 44 -30.01 17.81 5.45
CA ARG A 44 -29.47 18.51 4.28
C ARG A 44 -28.03 18.14 3.96
N ALA A 45 -27.18 17.92 4.97
CA ALA A 45 -25.78 17.56 4.77
C ALA A 45 -25.64 16.17 4.13
N PHE A 46 -26.50 15.20 4.49
CA PHE A 46 -26.57 13.92 3.82
C PHE A 46 -26.78 14.09 2.31
N CYS A 47 -27.79 14.87 1.91
CA CYS A 47 -28.07 15.11 0.50
C CYS A 47 -26.90 15.79 -0.22
N THR A 48 -26.27 16.77 0.42
CA THR A 48 -25.13 17.50 -0.14
C THR A 48 -23.92 16.58 -0.34
N ILE A 49 -23.63 15.72 0.64
CA ILE A 49 -22.46 14.81 0.59
C ILE A 49 -22.71 13.66 -0.40
N THR A 50 -23.87 13.04 -0.37
CA THR A 50 -24.12 11.82 -1.15
C THR A 50 -24.65 12.08 -2.55
N GLY A 51 -25.22 13.26 -2.80
CA GLY A 51 -25.89 13.60 -4.06
C GLY A 51 -27.29 13.00 -4.22
N TYR A 52 -27.78 12.24 -3.23
CA TYR A 52 -29.16 11.75 -3.19
C TYR A 52 -30.08 12.79 -2.55
N THR A 53 -31.32 12.87 -3.02
CA THR A 53 -32.35 13.60 -2.34
C THR A 53 -33.03 12.77 -1.24
N GLU A 54 -33.73 13.38 -0.33
CA GLU A 54 -34.51 12.66 0.69
C GLU A 54 -35.52 11.70 0.04
N GLU A 55 -36.18 12.13 -1.05
CA GLU A 55 -37.15 11.34 -1.80
C GLU A 55 -36.51 10.09 -2.44
N ASP A 56 -35.25 10.20 -2.88
CA ASP A 56 -34.50 9.05 -3.45
C ASP A 56 -34.24 7.95 -2.42
N VAL A 57 -34.10 8.32 -1.14
CA VAL A 57 -33.55 7.40 -0.11
C VAL A 57 -34.55 6.99 0.95
N CYS A 58 -35.60 7.74 1.22
CA CYS A 58 -36.62 7.35 2.19
C CYS A 58 -37.23 6.00 1.83
N GLY A 59 -37.33 5.10 2.80
CA GLY A 59 -37.77 3.73 2.63
C GLY A 59 -36.71 2.78 2.00
N GLN A 60 -35.59 3.31 1.48
CA GLN A 60 -34.50 2.49 0.95
C GLN A 60 -33.57 2.02 2.06
N ASN A 61 -32.72 1.04 1.75
CA ASN A 61 -31.69 0.57 2.67
C ASN A 61 -30.37 1.33 2.42
N PRO A 62 -29.61 1.73 3.46
CA PRO A 62 -28.33 2.43 3.33
C PRO A 62 -27.29 1.75 2.44
N ARG A 63 -27.45 0.45 2.15
CA ARG A 63 -26.59 -0.28 1.21
C ARG A 63 -26.57 0.29 -0.21
N ILE A 64 -27.48 1.23 -0.56
CA ILE A 64 -27.41 2.00 -1.80
C ILE A 64 -26.11 2.80 -1.91
N LEU A 65 -25.51 3.18 -0.77
CA LEU A 65 -24.23 3.90 -0.71
C LEU A 65 -23.02 2.96 -0.81
N LYS A 66 -23.22 1.62 -0.82
CA LYS A 66 -22.11 0.66 -0.76
C LYS A 66 -21.15 0.80 -1.94
N SER A 67 -19.87 1.03 -1.62
CA SER A 67 -18.81 1.19 -2.64
C SER A 67 -18.30 -0.14 -3.21
N GLY A 68 -18.33 -1.22 -2.42
CA GLY A 68 -17.67 -2.48 -2.69
C GLY A 68 -16.22 -2.55 -2.22
N VAL A 69 -15.68 -1.48 -1.62
CA VAL A 69 -14.31 -1.45 -1.09
C VAL A 69 -14.16 -2.30 0.18
N GLN A 70 -15.13 -2.22 1.08
CA GLN A 70 -15.15 -3.02 2.30
C GLN A 70 -15.65 -4.43 2.03
N ASP A 71 -14.98 -5.42 2.66
CA ASP A 71 -15.35 -6.82 2.61
C ASP A 71 -16.51 -7.17 3.56
N HIS A 72 -16.96 -8.42 3.49
CA HIS A 72 -18.02 -8.92 4.37
C HIS A 72 -17.59 -8.91 5.85
N ALA A 73 -16.32 -9.19 6.14
CA ALA A 73 -15.80 -9.21 7.50
C ALA A 73 -15.84 -7.85 8.18
N PHE A 74 -15.64 -6.76 7.42
CA PHE A 74 -15.80 -5.39 7.91
C PHE A 74 -17.22 -5.14 8.42
N TYR A 75 -18.24 -5.45 7.60
CA TYR A 75 -19.63 -5.24 7.99
C TYR A 75 -20.06 -6.17 9.14
N ALA A 76 -19.55 -7.39 9.20
CA ALA A 76 -19.83 -8.31 10.31
C ALA A 76 -19.32 -7.74 11.64
N ARG A 77 -18.07 -7.23 11.67
CA ARG A 77 -17.51 -6.57 12.88
C ARG A 77 -18.28 -5.32 13.26
N MET A 78 -18.67 -4.50 12.29
CA MET A 78 -19.48 -3.30 12.51
C MET A 78 -20.79 -3.65 13.21
N TRP A 79 -21.56 -4.61 12.67
CA TRP A 79 -22.83 -5.02 13.24
C TRP A 79 -22.68 -5.71 14.60
N GLN A 80 -21.63 -6.48 14.79
CA GLN A 80 -21.31 -7.08 16.09
C GLN A 80 -21.11 -5.98 17.15
N ALA A 81 -20.39 -4.92 16.86
CA ALA A 81 -20.18 -3.82 17.79
C ALA A 81 -21.50 -3.08 18.09
N ILE A 82 -22.31 -2.78 17.06
CA ILE A 82 -23.61 -2.11 17.24
C ILE A 82 -24.53 -2.94 18.14
N THR A 83 -24.58 -4.26 17.95
CA THR A 83 -25.47 -5.14 18.73
C THR A 83 -24.97 -5.40 20.14
N SER A 84 -23.65 -5.45 20.37
CA SER A 84 -23.09 -5.73 21.69
C SER A 84 -22.81 -4.50 22.54
N GLN A 85 -22.46 -3.37 21.94
CA GLN A 85 -22.04 -2.14 22.62
C GLN A 85 -23.03 -0.98 22.42
N GLY A 86 -24.02 -1.13 21.52
CA GLY A 86 -24.97 -0.10 21.18
C GLY A 86 -24.47 0.94 20.17
N TYR A 87 -23.22 0.90 19.78
CA TYR A 87 -22.66 1.82 18.80
C TYR A 87 -21.46 1.22 18.03
N TRP A 88 -21.11 1.85 16.92
CA TRP A 88 -19.88 1.61 16.16
C TRP A 88 -19.35 2.94 15.60
N GLN A 89 -18.04 3.07 15.52
CA GLN A 89 -17.35 4.20 14.90
C GLN A 89 -16.17 3.71 14.06
N GLY A 90 -16.01 4.30 12.87
CA GLY A 90 -14.90 3.96 11.97
C GLY A 90 -14.91 4.77 10.68
N GLU A 91 -13.92 4.52 9.82
CA GLU A 91 -13.89 5.04 8.46
C GLU A 91 -14.44 3.98 7.50
N ALA A 92 -15.29 4.41 6.56
CA ALA A 92 -15.85 3.58 5.51
C ALA A 92 -15.75 4.29 4.15
N TRP A 93 -15.64 3.51 3.08
CA TRP A 93 -15.72 4.03 1.72
C TRP A 93 -17.10 3.76 1.15
N ASN A 94 -17.77 4.79 0.72
CA ASN A 94 -19.08 4.73 0.11
C ASN A 94 -19.06 5.33 -1.31
N ARG A 95 -20.21 5.25 -1.99
CA ARG A 95 -20.39 5.73 -3.36
C ARG A 95 -21.53 6.75 -3.40
N ARG A 96 -21.28 7.91 -4.02
CA ARG A 96 -22.31 8.93 -4.25
C ARG A 96 -23.22 8.51 -5.39
N LYS A 97 -24.32 9.24 -5.58
CA LYS A 97 -25.28 9.04 -6.67
C LYS A 97 -24.64 9.14 -8.06
N ASP A 98 -23.64 9.99 -8.23
CA ASP A 98 -22.89 10.16 -9.48
C ASP A 98 -21.84 9.06 -9.73
N GLY A 99 -21.70 8.08 -8.84
CA GLY A 99 -20.76 6.99 -8.92
C GLY A 99 -19.38 7.26 -8.31
N THR A 100 -19.06 8.48 -7.90
CA THR A 100 -17.80 8.81 -7.26
C THR A 100 -17.66 8.17 -5.88
N LEU A 101 -16.44 7.73 -5.53
CA LEU A 101 -16.15 7.18 -4.21
C LEU A 101 -15.83 8.31 -3.23
N PHE A 102 -16.28 8.15 -1.98
CA PHE A 102 -15.91 9.03 -0.89
C PHE A 102 -15.62 8.25 0.39
N ALA A 103 -14.67 8.76 1.16
CA ALA A 103 -14.36 8.24 2.49
C ALA A 103 -15.19 9.01 3.52
N GLU A 104 -15.86 8.29 4.38
CA GLU A 104 -16.61 8.87 5.50
C GLU A 104 -16.05 8.42 6.84
N ARG A 105 -16.03 9.34 7.80
CA ARG A 105 -15.91 8.99 9.21
C ARG A 105 -17.32 8.84 9.76
N LEU A 106 -17.71 7.59 10.00
CA LEU A 106 -19.06 7.18 10.31
C LEU A 106 -19.19 6.77 11.78
N THR A 107 -20.22 7.26 12.45
CA THR A 107 -20.67 6.78 13.76
C THR A 107 -22.12 6.29 13.61
N ILE A 108 -22.40 5.06 14.08
CA ILE A 108 -23.74 4.49 14.12
C ILE A 108 -24.09 4.22 15.58
N VAL A 109 -25.24 4.68 16.01
CA VAL A 109 -25.76 4.48 17.37
C VAL A 109 -27.11 3.81 17.31
N ALA A 110 -27.29 2.75 18.12
CA ALA A 110 -28.59 2.13 18.36
C ALA A 110 -29.33 2.96 19.44
N VAL A 111 -30.45 3.55 19.08
CA VAL A 111 -31.25 4.35 19.99
C VAL A 111 -32.29 3.48 20.67
N PRO A 112 -32.24 3.35 22.03
CA PRO A 112 -33.22 2.53 22.75
C PRO A 112 -34.60 3.21 22.80
N GLY A 113 -35.64 2.40 22.70
CA GLY A 113 -36.99 2.82 23.01
C GLY A 113 -37.30 2.82 24.50
N ALA A 114 -38.54 3.05 24.88
CA ALA A 114 -39.01 3.08 26.27
C ALA A 114 -38.88 1.73 26.97
N ASP A 115 -38.80 0.63 26.20
CA ASP A 115 -38.60 -0.74 26.67
C ASP A 115 -37.11 -1.14 26.83
N GLY A 116 -36.19 -0.19 26.57
CA GLY A 116 -34.74 -0.41 26.63
C GLY A 116 -34.17 -1.18 25.45
N LYS A 117 -34.97 -1.59 24.47
CA LYS A 117 -34.52 -2.24 23.25
C LYS A 117 -34.23 -1.21 22.15
N PRO A 118 -33.33 -1.49 21.22
CA PRO A 118 -33.14 -0.62 20.07
C PRO A 118 -34.45 -0.37 19.34
N HIS A 119 -34.71 0.89 18.99
CA HIS A 119 -35.91 1.31 18.26
C HIS A 119 -35.57 1.85 16.87
N HIS A 120 -34.41 2.49 16.75
CA HIS A 120 -33.82 2.90 15.47
C HIS A 120 -32.31 3.01 15.55
N TYR A 121 -31.69 3.19 14.39
CA TYR A 121 -30.28 3.54 14.30
C TYR A 121 -30.15 4.98 13.81
N ILE A 122 -29.20 5.71 14.40
CA ILE A 122 -28.77 7.02 13.91
C ILE A 122 -27.35 6.84 13.38
N ALA A 123 -27.16 7.12 12.09
CA ALA A 123 -25.85 7.20 11.46
C ALA A 123 -25.49 8.69 11.26
N MET A 124 -24.32 9.06 11.74
CA MET A 124 -23.73 10.39 11.54
C MET A 124 -22.40 10.24 10.84
N PHE A 125 -22.17 11.00 9.76
CA PHE A 125 -20.89 10.92 9.06
C PHE A 125 -20.44 12.26 8.47
N ALA A 126 -19.13 12.42 8.43
CA ALA A 126 -18.45 13.51 7.74
C ALA A 126 -17.69 12.97 6.53
N ASP A 127 -17.73 13.70 5.42
CA ASP A 127 -16.86 13.42 4.27
C ASP A 127 -15.42 13.80 4.62
N VAL A 128 -14.57 12.78 4.70
CA VAL A 128 -13.14 12.93 4.99
C VAL A 128 -12.26 12.56 3.79
N THR A 129 -12.83 12.51 2.59
CA THR A 129 -12.15 12.05 1.35
C THR A 129 -10.86 12.81 1.12
N SER A 130 -10.89 14.14 1.21
CA SER A 130 -9.69 14.97 0.99
C SER A 130 -8.60 14.67 2.02
N ALA A 131 -8.97 14.59 3.30
CA ALA A 131 -8.03 14.31 4.39
C ALA A 131 -7.48 12.88 4.30
N SER A 132 -8.33 11.90 4.00
CA SER A 132 -7.93 10.50 3.83
C SER A 132 -7.01 10.32 2.61
N MET A 133 -7.33 10.93 1.48
CA MET A 133 -6.46 10.91 0.29
C MET A 133 -5.14 11.64 0.54
N GLN A 134 -5.16 12.76 1.25
CA GLN A 134 -3.93 13.49 1.59
C GLN A 134 -3.04 12.66 2.53
N ARG A 135 -3.63 12.04 3.57
CA ARG A 135 -2.90 11.13 4.47
C ARG A 135 -2.27 9.99 3.69
N ARG A 136 -3.03 9.31 2.84
CA ARG A 136 -2.54 8.21 2.00
C ARG A 136 -1.40 8.66 1.07
N ARG A 137 -1.52 9.82 0.43
CA ARG A 137 -0.45 10.39 -0.41
C ARG A 137 0.80 10.71 0.40
N LEU A 138 0.66 11.19 1.65
CA LEU A 138 1.79 11.43 2.54
C LEU A 138 2.46 10.12 2.96
N GLU A 139 1.69 9.10 3.30
CA GLU A 139 2.18 7.75 3.62
C GLU A 139 2.88 7.11 2.41
N GLU A 140 2.30 7.23 1.22
CA GLU A 140 2.92 6.76 -0.02
C GLU A 140 4.26 7.47 -0.30
N ARG A 141 4.32 8.80 -0.15
CA ARG A 141 5.57 9.58 -0.31
C ARG A 141 6.60 9.31 0.78
N ALA A 142 6.16 9.05 2.01
CA ALA A 142 7.04 8.74 3.13
C ALA A 142 7.69 7.35 2.98
N ASN A 143 7.00 6.39 2.35
CA ASN A 143 7.34 4.98 2.37
C ASN A 143 7.77 4.40 1.02
N TYR A 144 7.43 5.06 -0.09
CA TYR A 144 7.73 4.57 -1.42
C TYR A 144 8.53 5.56 -2.26
N ASP A 145 9.39 5.03 -3.13
CA ASP A 145 10.11 5.80 -4.14
C ASP A 145 9.17 6.19 -5.29
N ALA A 146 9.07 7.49 -5.56
CA ALA A 146 8.10 8.03 -6.53
C ALA A 146 8.37 7.60 -7.98
N LEU A 147 9.62 7.26 -8.33
CA LEU A 147 9.99 6.86 -9.68
C LEU A 147 9.70 5.40 -9.96
N THR A 148 10.07 4.52 -9.02
CA THR A 148 10.03 3.07 -9.21
C THR A 148 8.81 2.40 -8.57
N GLY A 149 8.12 3.10 -7.65
CA GLY A 149 7.02 2.54 -6.85
C GLY A 149 7.47 1.49 -5.83
N LEU A 150 8.76 1.25 -5.69
CA LEU A 150 9.30 0.34 -4.70
C LEU A 150 9.30 0.98 -3.30
N PRO A 151 9.31 0.18 -2.22
CA PRO A 151 9.69 0.66 -0.91
C PRO A 151 10.94 1.54 -0.96
N ASN A 152 10.91 2.64 -0.22
CA ASN A 152 12.10 3.48 -0.05
C ASN A 152 12.93 2.98 1.15
N ARG A 153 14.02 3.70 1.48
CA ARG A 153 14.91 3.38 2.61
C ARG A 153 14.19 3.30 3.95
N VAL A 154 13.16 4.15 4.18
CA VAL A 154 12.40 4.18 5.44
C VAL A 154 11.60 2.90 5.61
N LEU A 155 10.75 2.58 4.63
CA LEU A 155 9.92 1.38 4.67
C LEU A 155 10.76 0.09 4.65
N LEU A 156 11.92 0.09 3.97
CA LEU A 156 12.86 -1.03 4.03
C LEU A 156 13.34 -1.26 5.48
N GLY A 157 13.71 -0.19 6.19
CA GLY A 157 14.17 -0.28 7.59
C GLY A 157 13.11 -0.91 8.49
N GLU A 158 11.87 -0.43 8.42
CA GLU A 158 10.74 -0.97 9.20
C GLU A 158 10.48 -2.45 8.89
N ARG A 159 10.45 -2.82 7.61
CA ARG A 159 10.25 -4.22 7.19
C ARG A 159 11.39 -5.12 7.62
N LEU A 160 12.62 -4.63 7.54
CA LEU A 160 13.79 -5.40 7.95
C LEU A 160 13.79 -5.64 9.47
N GLU A 161 13.41 -4.66 10.29
CA GLU A 161 13.21 -4.85 11.73
C GLU A 161 12.20 -5.97 12.03
N GLN A 162 11.06 -5.96 11.34
CA GLN A 162 10.03 -6.98 11.49
C GLN A 162 10.55 -8.37 11.06
N LEU A 163 11.24 -8.46 9.91
CA LEU A 163 11.83 -9.71 9.42
C LEU A 163 12.86 -10.26 10.39
N LEU A 164 13.71 -9.42 10.96
CA LEU A 164 14.71 -9.83 11.94
C LEU A 164 14.09 -10.28 13.26
N ALA A 165 13.00 -9.66 13.70
CA ALA A 165 12.26 -10.11 14.88
C ALA A 165 11.68 -11.52 14.65
N CYS A 166 10.96 -11.74 13.56
CA CYS A 166 10.45 -13.07 13.20
C CYS A 166 11.56 -14.12 13.03
N ALA A 167 12.69 -13.73 12.44
CA ALA A 167 13.82 -14.64 12.23
C ALA A 167 14.48 -15.07 13.56
N ARG A 168 14.55 -14.17 14.54
CA ARG A 168 15.03 -14.51 15.89
C ARG A 168 14.13 -15.55 16.57
N GLU A 169 12.81 -15.35 16.51
CA GLU A 169 11.83 -16.26 17.12
C GLU A 169 11.86 -17.64 16.43
N ALA A 170 11.96 -17.66 15.10
CA ALA A 170 11.99 -18.90 14.32
C ALA A 170 13.39 -19.54 14.21
N SER A 171 14.42 -18.98 14.81
CA SER A 171 15.83 -19.40 14.62
C SER A 171 16.18 -19.53 13.14
N SER A 172 15.77 -18.58 12.34
CA SER A 172 15.96 -18.56 10.88
C SER A 172 16.90 -17.45 10.44
N SER A 173 17.31 -17.46 9.16
CA SER A 173 18.20 -16.47 8.56
C SER A 173 17.46 -15.48 7.67
N VAL A 174 18.03 -14.28 7.52
CA VAL A 174 17.62 -13.26 6.55
C VAL A 174 18.87 -12.81 5.82
N ALA A 175 18.88 -12.93 4.48
CA ALA A 175 19.95 -12.33 3.69
C ALA A 175 19.53 -10.94 3.22
N LEU A 176 20.47 -9.99 3.24
CA LEU A 176 20.32 -8.65 2.68
C LEU A 176 21.28 -8.53 1.50
N ALA A 177 20.75 -8.22 0.31
CA ALA A 177 21.55 -7.96 -0.88
C ALA A 177 21.51 -6.46 -1.21
N PHE A 178 22.66 -5.79 -1.19
CA PHE A 178 22.84 -4.42 -1.64
C PHE A 178 23.30 -4.44 -3.11
N ILE A 179 22.59 -3.73 -3.99
CA ILE A 179 22.70 -3.80 -5.44
C ILE A 179 22.95 -2.40 -5.97
N ASP A 180 24.02 -2.19 -6.70
CA ASP A 180 24.38 -0.92 -7.34
C ASP A 180 24.51 -1.15 -8.87
N LEU A 181 23.94 -0.26 -9.68
CA LEU A 181 23.95 -0.40 -11.13
C LEU A 181 25.22 0.21 -11.73
N ASP A 182 26.06 -0.64 -12.32
CA ASP A 182 27.31 -0.21 -12.92
C ASP A 182 27.06 0.55 -14.24
N GLY A 183 27.61 1.76 -14.35
CA GLY A 183 27.52 2.55 -15.57
C GLY A 183 26.24 3.39 -15.72
N PHE A 184 25.35 3.42 -14.73
CA PHE A 184 24.11 4.23 -14.77
C PHE A 184 24.38 5.72 -15.01
N LYS A 185 25.41 6.28 -14.36
CA LYS A 185 25.83 7.68 -14.58
C LYS A 185 26.14 7.97 -16.05
N GLN A 186 26.82 7.04 -16.76
CA GLN A 186 27.14 7.22 -18.18
C GLN A 186 25.90 7.29 -19.06
N VAL A 187 24.82 6.56 -18.70
CA VAL A 187 23.54 6.65 -19.39
C VAL A 187 22.91 8.03 -19.19
N ASN A 188 22.90 8.55 -17.95
CA ASN A 188 22.44 9.90 -17.68
C ASN A 188 23.23 10.96 -18.44
N ASP A 189 24.55 10.85 -18.45
CA ASP A 189 25.44 11.80 -19.11
C ASP A 189 25.27 11.77 -20.65
N SER A 190 24.93 10.61 -21.23
CA SER A 190 24.81 10.45 -22.70
C SER A 190 23.40 10.61 -23.25
N MET A 191 22.34 10.30 -22.47
CA MET A 191 20.94 10.27 -22.91
C MET A 191 20.03 11.18 -22.08
N GLY A 192 20.58 11.82 -21.05
CA GLY A 192 19.83 12.70 -20.14
C GLY A 192 19.06 11.96 -19.04
N HIS A 193 18.74 12.69 -17.97
CA HIS A 193 18.01 12.15 -16.80
C HIS A 193 16.67 11.48 -17.12
N PRO A 194 15.84 11.99 -18.07
CA PRO A 194 14.58 11.31 -18.39
C PRO A 194 14.75 9.90 -18.97
N ALA A 195 15.84 9.63 -19.67
CA ALA A 195 16.16 8.28 -20.17
C ALA A 195 16.64 7.38 -19.01
N GLY A 196 17.47 7.92 -18.11
CA GLY A 196 17.90 7.24 -16.90
C GLY A 196 16.73 6.86 -15.98
N ASP A 197 15.75 7.76 -15.82
CA ASP A 197 14.56 7.51 -15.03
C ASP A 197 13.73 6.34 -15.59
N ARG A 198 13.51 6.31 -16.91
CA ARG A 198 12.83 5.17 -17.56
C ARG A 198 13.60 3.87 -17.41
N LEU A 199 14.92 3.93 -17.50
CA LEU A 199 15.80 2.78 -17.29
C LEU A 199 15.70 2.25 -15.87
N LEU A 200 15.77 3.11 -14.85
CA LEU A 200 15.60 2.74 -13.44
C LEU A 200 14.25 2.09 -13.16
N ALA A 201 13.17 2.67 -13.68
CA ALA A 201 11.84 2.11 -13.52
C ALA A 201 11.73 0.69 -14.15
N SER A 202 12.32 0.48 -15.32
CA SER A 202 12.34 -0.81 -15.99
C SER A 202 13.20 -1.84 -15.25
N ILE A 203 14.38 -1.44 -14.76
CA ILE A 203 15.26 -2.31 -13.95
C ILE A 203 14.55 -2.70 -12.65
N ALA A 204 13.87 -1.76 -11.98
CA ALA A 204 13.10 -2.04 -10.78
C ALA A 204 12.03 -3.12 -11.00
N GLN A 205 11.32 -3.09 -12.14
CA GLN A 205 10.35 -4.11 -12.53
C GLN A 205 11.02 -5.47 -12.77
N ASN A 206 12.15 -5.50 -13.48
CA ASN A 206 12.90 -6.73 -13.74
C ASN A 206 13.40 -7.36 -12.43
N LEU A 207 14.00 -6.56 -11.55
CA LEU A 207 14.46 -7.01 -10.23
C LEU A 207 13.30 -7.54 -9.38
N ARG A 208 12.16 -6.85 -9.38
CA ARG A 208 10.96 -7.29 -8.66
C ARG A 208 10.43 -8.62 -9.18
N ALA A 209 10.41 -8.82 -10.50
CA ALA A 209 9.98 -10.07 -11.13
C ALA A 209 10.94 -11.24 -10.84
N ALA A 210 12.21 -10.94 -10.56
CA ALA A 210 13.21 -11.93 -10.17
C ALA A 210 13.10 -12.37 -8.70
N LEU A 211 12.29 -11.71 -7.87
CA LEU A 211 12.13 -11.96 -6.45
C LEU A 211 10.78 -12.61 -6.13
N ARG A 212 10.68 -13.28 -4.97
CA ARG A 212 9.43 -13.91 -4.50
C ARG A 212 8.50 -12.87 -3.87
N GLY A 213 7.25 -13.25 -3.64
CA GLY A 213 6.28 -12.42 -2.92
C GLY A 213 6.67 -12.10 -1.48
N SER A 214 7.40 -13.01 -0.82
CA SER A 214 7.94 -12.85 0.54
C SER A 214 9.14 -11.92 0.62
N ASP A 215 9.83 -11.69 -0.51
CA ASP A 215 11.05 -10.89 -0.55
C ASP A 215 10.67 -9.40 -0.64
N THR A 216 11.42 -8.55 0.03
CA THR A 216 11.27 -7.11 -0.06
C THR A 216 12.37 -6.53 -0.93
N LEU A 217 11.99 -5.84 -2.01
CA LEU A 217 12.90 -5.02 -2.81
C LEU A 217 12.59 -3.55 -2.53
N ALA A 218 13.65 -2.76 -2.30
CA ALA A 218 13.57 -1.33 -2.07
C ALA A 218 14.56 -0.57 -2.97
N ARG A 219 14.23 0.66 -3.35
CA ARG A 219 15.21 1.60 -3.88
C ARG A 219 15.79 2.40 -2.73
N PHE A 220 17.11 2.27 -2.52
CA PHE A 220 17.79 2.87 -1.38
C PHE A 220 18.19 4.32 -1.65
N GLY A 221 18.56 4.64 -2.90
CA GLY A 221 18.87 5.98 -3.39
C GLY A 221 19.55 5.90 -4.77
N GLY A 222 19.43 6.92 -5.59
CA GLY A 222 20.10 6.96 -6.89
C GLY A 222 19.86 5.71 -7.74
N ASP A 223 20.93 4.97 -8.00
CA ASP A 223 21.01 3.70 -8.72
C ASP A 223 21.17 2.47 -7.81
N GLU A 224 20.93 2.66 -6.50
CA GLU A 224 21.09 1.63 -5.47
C GLU A 224 19.74 0.99 -5.11
N PHE A 225 19.73 -0.34 -5.07
CA PHE A 225 18.60 -1.16 -4.64
C PHE A 225 19.03 -2.08 -3.49
N VAL A 226 18.10 -2.42 -2.62
CA VAL A 226 18.34 -3.37 -1.53
C VAL A 226 17.21 -4.40 -1.50
N ALA A 227 17.61 -5.68 -1.45
CA ALA A 227 16.66 -6.79 -1.31
C ALA A 227 16.83 -7.47 0.05
N ALA A 228 15.74 -7.60 0.81
CA ALA A 228 15.70 -8.40 2.04
C ALA A 228 15.00 -9.74 1.73
N LEU A 229 15.69 -10.83 2.02
CA LEU A 229 15.43 -12.20 1.57
C LEU A 229 15.28 -13.11 2.79
N PRO A 230 14.06 -13.34 3.30
CA PRO A 230 13.84 -14.22 4.45
C PRO A 230 14.03 -15.70 4.09
N GLY A 231 14.43 -16.50 5.09
CA GLY A 231 14.51 -17.96 4.96
C GLY A 231 15.67 -18.45 4.07
N MET A 232 16.75 -17.69 3.96
CA MET A 232 17.95 -18.08 3.20
C MET A 232 18.90 -18.90 4.09
N HIS A 233 18.59 -20.20 4.24
CA HIS A 233 19.38 -21.14 5.05
C HIS A 233 20.47 -21.88 4.26
N ASP A 234 20.41 -21.83 2.93
CA ASP A 234 21.29 -22.57 2.03
C ASP A 234 22.03 -21.59 1.13
N ASP A 235 23.36 -21.64 1.18
CA ASP A 235 24.25 -20.81 0.38
C ASP A 235 24.04 -21.03 -1.13
N ALA A 236 23.74 -22.26 -1.56
CA ALA A 236 23.46 -22.54 -2.96
C ALA A 236 22.16 -21.90 -3.43
N LEU A 237 21.12 -21.89 -2.59
CA LEU A 237 19.85 -21.22 -2.87
C LEU A 237 20.04 -19.69 -2.95
N LEU A 238 20.82 -19.14 -2.02
CA LEU A 238 21.15 -17.70 -2.03
C LEU A 238 21.95 -17.34 -3.29
N ALA A 239 22.99 -18.12 -3.62
CA ALA A 239 23.79 -17.90 -4.83
C ALA A 239 22.95 -17.97 -6.12
N ALA A 240 22.04 -18.94 -6.22
CA ALA A 240 21.11 -19.05 -7.36
C ALA A 240 20.16 -17.84 -7.48
N LEU A 241 19.67 -17.34 -6.34
CA LEU A 241 18.81 -16.14 -6.30
C LEU A 241 19.59 -14.90 -6.73
N LEU A 242 20.81 -14.71 -6.23
CA LEU A 242 21.67 -13.58 -6.59
C LEU A 242 22.05 -13.62 -8.07
N ALA A 243 22.35 -14.80 -8.63
CA ALA A 243 22.58 -14.96 -10.06
C ALA A 243 21.36 -14.55 -10.89
N ARG A 244 20.14 -14.90 -10.45
CA ARG A 244 18.89 -14.50 -11.09
C ARG A 244 18.67 -12.99 -11.03
N VAL A 245 18.96 -12.36 -9.89
CA VAL A 245 18.91 -10.89 -9.70
C VAL A 245 19.91 -10.20 -10.64
N ALA A 246 21.15 -10.69 -10.72
CA ALA A 246 22.17 -10.16 -11.61
C ALA A 246 21.78 -10.27 -13.10
N VAL A 247 21.15 -11.37 -13.50
CA VAL A 247 20.60 -11.56 -14.86
C VAL A 247 19.46 -10.58 -15.13
N ALA A 248 18.57 -10.36 -14.15
CA ALA A 248 17.44 -9.44 -14.27
C ALA A 248 17.91 -7.99 -14.42
N ALA A 249 18.95 -7.58 -13.69
CA ALA A 249 19.57 -6.26 -13.82
C ALA A 249 20.19 -6.03 -15.21
N ARG A 250 20.76 -7.10 -15.82
CA ARG A 250 21.40 -7.05 -17.15
C ARG A 250 20.44 -7.21 -18.33
N ALA A 251 19.16 -7.47 -18.08
CA ALA A 251 18.19 -7.63 -19.15
C ALA A 251 18.17 -6.39 -20.06
N PRO A 252 18.24 -6.55 -21.39
CA PRO A 252 18.26 -5.44 -22.32
C PRO A 252 16.96 -4.62 -22.23
N ILE A 253 17.09 -3.32 -22.06
CA ILE A 253 15.96 -2.37 -21.98
C ILE A 253 16.07 -1.41 -23.16
N VAL A 254 15.00 -1.30 -23.94
CA VAL A 254 14.98 -0.39 -25.11
C VAL A 254 14.48 0.98 -24.68
N ILE A 255 15.36 2.00 -24.78
CA ILE A 255 15.06 3.40 -24.52
C ILE A 255 15.38 4.20 -25.79
N ASP A 256 14.38 4.89 -26.32
CA ASP A 256 14.50 5.72 -27.54
C ASP A 256 15.14 4.95 -28.72
N GLY A 257 14.74 3.68 -28.90
CA GLY A 257 15.22 2.79 -29.94
C GLY A 257 16.61 2.20 -29.73
N ARG A 258 17.25 2.46 -28.60
CA ARG A 258 18.57 1.91 -28.22
C ARG A 258 18.44 0.86 -27.13
N ALA A 259 19.01 -0.31 -27.32
CA ALA A 259 19.10 -1.33 -26.30
C ALA A 259 20.23 -0.99 -25.32
N ILE A 260 19.89 -0.85 -24.05
CA ILE A 260 20.79 -0.55 -22.95
C ILE A 260 20.88 -1.77 -22.06
N CYS A 261 22.10 -2.20 -21.74
CA CYS A 261 22.35 -3.27 -20.78
C CYS A 261 23.31 -2.73 -19.72
N LEU A 262 22.92 -2.75 -18.47
CA LEU A 262 23.79 -2.43 -17.35
C LEU A 262 24.17 -3.71 -16.61
N SER A 263 25.35 -3.70 -15.94
CA SER A 263 25.64 -4.69 -14.92
C SER A 263 25.24 -4.19 -13.55
N ALA A 264 25.28 -5.06 -12.57
CA ALA A 264 25.06 -4.68 -11.18
C ALA A 264 26.15 -5.32 -10.31
N SER A 265 26.68 -4.52 -9.41
CA SER A 265 27.55 -4.97 -8.32
C SER A 265 26.68 -5.30 -7.12
N ILE A 266 26.83 -6.52 -6.56
CA ILE A 266 25.97 -7.02 -5.48
C ILE A 266 26.84 -7.41 -4.30
N GLY A 267 26.52 -6.87 -3.12
CA GLY A 267 27.09 -7.29 -1.84
C GLY A 267 26.02 -7.89 -0.95
N VAL A 268 26.40 -8.84 -0.11
CA VAL A 268 25.45 -9.60 0.72
C VAL A 268 25.91 -9.60 2.17
N ALA A 269 24.93 -9.50 3.08
CA ALA A 269 25.09 -9.75 4.52
C ALA A 269 23.97 -10.67 5.00
N VAL A 270 24.28 -11.58 5.92
CA VAL A 270 23.35 -12.60 6.40
C VAL A 270 23.18 -12.49 7.91
N PHE A 271 21.93 -12.28 8.36
CA PHE A 271 21.54 -12.38 9.76
C PHE A 271 21.51 -13.87 10.18
N PRO A 272 22.02 -14.23 11.37
CA PRO A 272 22.65 -13.36 12.38
C PRO A 272 24.17 -13.17 12.25
N TYR A 273 24.81 -13.76 11.24
CA TYR A 273 26.29 -13.90 11.14
C TYR A 273 26.99 -12.56 10.87
N ASP A 274 26.47 -11.75 9.95
CA ASP A 274 27.05 -10.47 9.55
C ASP A 274 26.44 -9.27 10.27
N GLY A 275 25.53 -9.51 11.22
CA GLY A 275 24.91 -8.45 12.01
C GLY A 275 23.57 -8.86 12.60
N THR A 276 23.17 -8.16 13.66
CA THR A 276 21.93 -8.43 14.41
C THR A 276 20.93 -7.29 14.32
N THR A 277 21.29 -6.17 13.71
CA THR A 277 20.43 -5.00 13.51
C THR A 277 20.35 -4.63 12.01
N PRO A 278 19.28 -3.96 11.58
CA PRO A 278 19.17 -3.47 10.19
C PRO A 278 20.38 -2.64 9.76
N ALA A 279 20.85 -1.73 10.60
CA ALA A 279 21.96 -0.85 10.29
C ALA A 279 23.27 -1.61 10.05
N GLN A 280 23.56 -2.65 10.87
CA GLN A 280 24.73 -3.49 10.69
C GLN A 280 24.69 -4.27 9.39
N LEU A 281 23.53 -4.90 9.08
CA LEU A 281 23.38 -5.68 7.84
C LEU A 281 23.51 -4.81 6.60
N ILE A 282 22.90 -3.62 6.61
CA ILE A 282 23.02 -2.67 5.50
C ILE A 282 24.48 -2.25 5.31
N ALA A 283 25.19 -1.89 6.39
CA ALA A 283 26.58 -1.48 6.31
C ALA A 283 27.52 -2.59 5.80
N HIS A 284 27.29 -3.85 6.24
CA HIS A 284 28.11 -4.98 5.78
C HIS A 284 27.81 -5.35 4.32
N ALA A 285 26.52 -5.32 3.90
CA ALA A 285 26.16 -5.59 2.52
C ALA A 285 26.69 -4.49 1.58
N ASP A 286 26.62 -3.21 1.96
CA ASP A 286 27.20 -2.09 1.22
C ASP A 286 28.71 -2.22 1.08
N ALA A 287 29.43 -2.51 2.18
CA ALA A 287 30.88 -2.74 2.13
C ALA A 287 31.25 -3.90 1.20
N ALA A 288 30.50 -5.01 1.23
CA ALA A 288 30.69 -6.15 0.34
C ALA A 288 30.42 -5.78 -1.13
N MET A 289 29.38 -4.99 -1.41
CA MET A 289 29.05 -4.48 -2.74
C MET A 289 30.18 -3.59 -3.27
N TYR A 290 30.71 -2.70 -2.44
CA TYR A 290 31.82 -1.83 -2.84
C TYR A 290 33.08 -2.62 -3.21
N VAL A 291 33.40 -3.70 -2.49
CA VAL A 291 34.49 -4.61 -2.84
C VAL A 291 34.23 -5.27 -4.20
N ALA A 292 33.03 -5.77 -4.44
CA ALA A 292 32.62 -6.39 -5.71
C ALA A 292 32.74 -5.39 -6.87
N LYS A 293 32.29 -4.12 -6.67
CA LYS A 293 32.36 -3.04 -7.65
C LYS A 293 33.82 -2.72 -8.03
N ARG A 294 34.72 -2.65 -7.07
CA ARG A 294 36.14 -2.42 -7.33
C ARG A 294 36.80 -3.55 -8.10
N ALA A 295 36.46 -4.80 -7.78
CA ALA A 295 36.95 -5.97 -8.49
C ALA A 295 36.48 -5.98 -9.95
N ALA A 296 35.24 -5.62 -10.21
CA ALA A 296 34.68 -5.49 -11.56
C ALA A 296 35.37 -4.38 -12.38
N HIS A 297 35.63 -3.21 -11.77
CA HIS A 297 36.31 -2.09 -12.45
C HIS A 297 37.81 -2.33 -12.69
N GLY A 298 38.45 -3.16 -11.89
CA GLY A 298 39.86 -3.57 -12.13
C GLY A 298 40.05 -4.47 -13.37
N SER A 299 38.96 -5.01 -13.91
CA SER A 299 38.93 -5.89 -15.09
C SER A 299 38.18 -5.30 -16.29
N ALA A 300 37.58 -4.11 -16.18
CA ALA A 300 36.63 -3.59 -17.16
C ALA A 300 37.31 -2.73 -18.24
N ARG A 301 37.18 -3.18 -19.51
CA ARG A 301 37.19 -2.28 -20.66
C ARG A 301 35.95 -1.36 -20.60
N PRO A 302 36.04 -0.07 -21.01
CA PRO A 302 34.89 0.80 -21.09
C PRO A 302 33.83 0.19 -22.01
N ILE A 303 32.59 0.11 -21.54
CA ILE A 303 31.45 -0.40 -22.33
C ILE A 303 31.13 0.67 -23.39
N PRO A 304 31.29 0.40 -24.70
CA PRO A 304 30.85 1.32 -25.72
C PRO A 304 29.31 1.34 -25.72
N VAL A 305 28.70 2.51 -25.66
CA VAL A 305 27.25 2.78 -25.75
C VAL A 305 26.63 2.26 -27.08
N SER A 306 27.40 1.58 -27.90
CA SER A 306 27.07 1.08 -29.25
C SER A 306 27.29 -0.43 -29.43
N ALA A 307 27.56 -1.20 -28.40
CA ALA A 307 27.71 -2.64 -28.57
C ALA A 307 26.34 -3.31 -28.51
N ALA A 308 25.91 -3.84 -29.66
CA ALA A 308 24.73 -4.68 -29.77
C ALA A 308 24.79 -5.83 -28.74
N CYS A 309 23.76 -5.99 -27.93
CA CYS A 309 23.54 -7.16 -27.12
C CYS A 309 23.64 -8.42 -28.00
N PRO A 310 24.33 -9.49 -27.60
CA PRO A 310 24.35 -10.73 -28.37
C PRO A 310 22.91 -11.24 -28.53
N ALA A 311 22.43 -11.30 -29.77
CA ALA A 311 21.14 -11.83 -30.15
C ALA A 311 21.00 -13.25 -29.57
N GLY A 312 19.94 -13.47 -28.82
CA GLY A 312 19.62 -14.74 -28.17
C GLY A 312 19.73 -15.90 -29.16
N GLY A 313 20.35 -16.98 -28.69
CA GLY A 313 20.61 -18.18 -29.46
C GLY A 313 19.34 -18.73 -30.10
N LYS A 314 19.38 -18.93 -31.41
CA LYS A 314 18.37 -19.62 -32.21
C LYS A 314 18.15 -21.00 -31.62
N ARG A 315 16.94 -21.35 -31.28
CA ARG A 315 16.51 -22.73 -31.03
C ARG A 315 16.75 -23.53 -32.29
N HIS A 316 17.64 -24.50 -32.25
CA HIS A 316 17.75 -25.51 -33.28
C HIS A 316 16.52 -26.42 -33.20
N HIS A 317 15.71 -26.38 -34.26
CA HIS A 317 14.72 -27.41 -34.52
C HIS A 317 15.41 -28.76 -34.76
N ASN A 318 14.87 -29.77 -34.10
CA ASN A 318 15.16 -31.20 -34.35
C ASN A 318 15.04 -31.52 -35.83
N GLU A 319 16.11 -31.96 -36.44
CA GLU A 319 16.09 -32.78 -37.65
C GLU A 319 15.86 -34.23 -37.29
N VAL A 320 14.75 -34.76 -37.76
CA VAL A 320 14.40 -36.18 -37.72
C VAL A 320 15.23 -36.90 -38.78
N LEU A 321 15.99 -37.93 -38.37
CA LEU A 321 16.61 -38.89 -39.26
C LEU A 321 15.57 -39.99 -39.68
N PRO A 322 15.45 -40.36 -40.95
CA PRO A 322 14.77 -41.56 -41.43
C PRO A 322 15.79 -42.67 -41.75
N PRO A 323 15.33 -43.87 -42.17
CA PRO A 323 14.74 -44.97 -41.41
C PRO A 323 15.71 -45.98 -40.89
#